data_0a77b6d8748dc11d283e72edff1b2eac
#
_entry.id   0a77b6d8748dc11d283e72edff1b2eac
#
_cell.length_a   1.000
_cell.length_b   1.000
_cell.length_c   1.000
_cell.angle_alpha   90.00
_cell.angle_beta   90.00
_cell.angle_gamma   90.00
#
_symmetry.space_group_name_H-M   'P 1'
#
loop_
_entity.id
_entity.type
_entity.pdbx_description
1 polymer ?
#
loop_
_entity_poly.entity_id
_entity_poly.type
_entity_poly.pdbx_seq_one_letter_code
_entity_poly.pdbx_strand_id
1 'polypeptide(L)'
;CVAFNIYRTFYFKGHVIRYGGWQTDKVIRLFRKEHCRYDGKLVHEQISSQGEIGFLKNKIDHFSYRGLNQYTGKLDFYAHLQAKELIQAQKKIHFLHRWFKPGFRFLAHYMIRFGFLDGEEGYTLAKLHAKAAHQRYAEYDLIKNGRSVQTDRILN
;
A
#
# COMPACT_ATOMS: atom_id res chain seq x y z
N CYS A 1 -24.88 -2.50 -13.43
CA CYS A 1 -23.62 -2.67 -12.66
C CYS A 1 -23.86 -3.59 -11.46
N VAL A 2 -22.93 -4.50 -11.20
CA VAL A 2 -22.99 -5.43 -10.06
C VAL A 2 -22.11 -4.98 -8.90
N ALA A 3 -21.22 -4.03 -9.14
CA ALA A 3 -20.34 -3.43 -8.13
C ALA A 3 -20.09 -1.96 -8.46
N PHE A 4 -19.67 -1.18 -7.45
CA PHE A 4 -19.35 0.23 -7.61
C PHE A 4 -18.03 0.57 -6.93
N ASN A 5 -17.15 1.21 -7.68
CA ASN A 5 -15.96 1.87 -7.16
C ASN A 5 -16.34 3.20 -6.49
N ILE A 6 -15.72 3.47 -5.36
CA ILE A 6 -15.82 4.72 -4.63
C ILE A 6 -14.41 5.26 -4.45
N TYR A 7 -14.16 6.52 -4.82
CA TYR A 7 -12.91 7.19 -4.53
C TYR A 7 -12.84 7.56 -3.05
N ARG A 8 -11.63 7.49 -2.49
CA ARG A 8 -11.37 7.84 -1.09
C ARG A 8 -10.57 9.13 -0.99
N THR A 9 -10.97 9.99 -0.06
CA THR A 9 -10.16 11.12 0.38
C THR A 9 -9.24 10.61 1.48
N PHE A 10 -7.94 10.61 1.24
CA PHE A 10 -6.97 10.13 2.20
C PHE A 10 -6.55 11.26 3.15
N TYR A 11 -6.61 10.97 4.46
CA TYR A 11 -6.15 11.88 5.52
C TYR A 11 -4.89 11.33 6.18
N PHE A 12 -3.89 12.21 6.34
CA PHE A 12 -2.67 11.91 7.06
C PHE A 12 -2.36 13.04 8.05
N LYS A 13 -2.19 12.72 9.33
CA LYS A 13 -2.01 13.70 10.42
C LYS A 13 -3.10 14.81 10.44
N GLY A 14 -4.33 14.50 10.07
CA GLY A 14 -5.42 15.48 9.98
C GLY A 14 -5.45 16.31 8.69
N HIS A 15 -4.48 16.19 7.81
CA HIS A 15 -4.41 16.89 6.53
C HIS A 15 -4.92 16.01 5.38
N VAL A 16 -5.65 16.61 4.45
CA VAL A 16 -6.06 15.95 3.21
C VAL A 16 -4.87 15.81 2.29
N ILE A 17 -4.54 14.60 1.88
CA ILE A 17 -3.49 14.32 0.90
C ILE A 17 -4.11 14.28 -0.49
N ARG A 18 -3.67 15.16 -1.35
CA ARG A 18 -4.25 15.36 -2.69
C ARG A 18 -3.39 14.79 -3.82
N TYR A 19 -2.11 14.57 -3.55
CA TYR A 19 -1.12 14.17 -4.55
C TYR A 19 -0.39 12.89 -4.12
N GLY A 20 0.75 12.58 -4.71
CA GLY A 20 1.54 11.41 -4.35
C GLY A 20 0.94 10.06 -4.78
N GLY A 21 -0.21 10.05 -5.49
CA GLY A 21 -0.91 8.86 -5.96
C GLY A 21 -2.13 8.47 -5.13
N TRP A 22 -2.40 9.16 -4.02
CA TRP A 22 -3.60 8.88 -3.18
C TRP A 22 -4.90 9.44 -3.78
N GLN A 23 -4.82 10.43 -4.65
CA GLN A 23 -5.97 11.01 -5.33
C GLN A 23 -6.73 10.02 -6.23
N THR A 24 -6.07 8.95 -6.66
CA THR A 24 -6.65 7.89 -7.49
C THR A 24 -7.03 6.66 -6.68
N ASP A 25 -6.93 6.72 -5.36
CA ASP A 25 -7.27 5.62 -4.49
C ASP A 25 -8.77 5.35 -4.53
N LYS A 26 -9.12 4.16 -4.96
CA LYS A 26 -10.51 3.72 -5.10
C LYS A 26 -10.68 2.31 -4.57
N VAL A 27 -11.87 2.02 -4.11
CA VAL A 27 -12.21 0.72 -3.54
C VAL A 27 -13.65 0.36 -3.89
N ILE A 28 -13.90 -0.92 -4.13
CA ILE A 28 -15.26 -1.44 -4.24
C ILE A 28 -15.81 -1.58 -2.82
N ARG A 29 -16.94 -0.90 -2.52
CA ARG A 29 -17.63 -0.97 -1.23
C ARG A 29 -19.10 -1.35 -1.35
N LEU A 30 -19.70 -1.10 -2.50
CA LEU A 30 -21.07 -1.50 -2.79
C LEU A 30 -21.03 -2.55 -3.90
N PHE A 31 -21.54 -3.75 -3.62
CA PHE A 31 -21.53 -4.85 -4.58
C PHE A 31 -22.61 -5.89 -4.28
N ARG A 32 -23.00 -6.63 -5.29
CA ARG A 32 -23.89 -7.78 -5.16
C ARG A 32 -23.05 -9.02 -4.86
N LYS A 33 -23.33 -9.66 -3.73
CA LYS A 33 -22.56 -10.80 -3.21
C LYS A 33 -22.51 -11.99 -4.20
N GLU A 34 -23.57 -12.19 -4.95
CA GLU A 34 -23.70 -13.30 -5.92
C GLU A 34 -22.70 -13.16 -7.08
N HIS A 35 -22.28 -11.94 -7.40
CA HIS A 35 -21.42 -11.62 -8.55
C HIS A 35 -20.01 -11.21 -8.16
N CYS A 36 -19.69 -11.15 -6.87
CA CYS A 36 -18.43 -10.63 -6.39
C CYS A 36 -17.78 -11.56 -5.39
N ARG A 37 -16.44 -11.70 -5.48
CA ARG A 37 -15.64 -12.49 -4.56
C ARG A 37 -14.30 -11.80 -4.28
N TYR A 38 -13.72 -12.06 -3.12
CA TYR A 38 -12.36 -11.67 -2.81
C TYR A 38 -11.35 -12.52 -3.60
N ASP A 39 -10.25 -11.93 -4.05
CA ASP A 39 -9.23 -12.62 -4.85
C ASP A 39 -8.24 -13.46 -4.01
N GLY A 40 -8.38 -13.44 -2.68
CA GLY A 40 -7.60 -14.26 -1.73
C GLY A 40 -6.12 -13.89 -1.62
N LYS A 41 -5.70 -12.72 -2.12
CA LYS A 41 -4.32 -12.27 -1.99
C LYS A 41 -4.00 -11.88 -0.56
N LEU A 42 -2.78 -12.17 -0.10
CA LEU A 42 -2.30 -11.81 1.24
C LEU A 42 -2.16 -10.29 1.42
N VAL A 43 -1.79 -9.60 0.33
CA VAL A 43 -1.62 -8.14 0.30
C VAL A 43 -2.44 -7.55 -0.83
N HIS A 44 -3.11 -6.44 -0.54
CA HIS A 44 -3.97 -5.75 -1.51
C HIS A 44 -5.11 -6.64 -2.07
N GLU A 45 -5.71 -7.45 -1.18
CA GLU A 45 -6.90 -8.22 -1.52
C GLU A 45 -7.94 -7.32 -2.19
N GLN A 46 -8.41 -7.74 -3.35
CA GLN A 46 -9.38 -6.99 -4.16
C GLN A 46 -10.65 -7.81 -4.35
N ILE A 47 -11.74 -7.09 -4.55
CA ILE A 47 -12.99 -7.70 -4.95
C ILE A 47 -12.96 -7.86 -6.46
N SER A 48 -13.01 -9.11 -6.93
CA SER A 48 -13.24 -9.45 -8.33
C SER A 48 -14.74 -9.51 -8.61
N SER A 49 -15.16 -9.04 -9.76
CA SER A 49 -16.57 -8.98 -10.16
C SER A 49 -16.78 -9.72 -11.47
N GLN A 50 -17.86 -10.49 -11.55
CA GLN A 50 -18.33 -11.16 -12.76
C GLN A 50 -19.39 -10.29 -13.48
N GLY A 51 -19.14 -8.99 -13.63
CA GLY A 51 -20.03 -8.08 -14.32
C GLY A 51 -19.51 -6.67 -14.32
N GLU A 52 -20.31 -5.75 -14.85
CA GLU A 52 -19.95 -4.35 -15.01
C GLU A 52 -19.74 -3.67 -13.64
N ILE A 53 -18.64 -2.92 -13.51
CA ILE A 53 -18.31 -2.13 -12.32
C ILE A 53 -18.54 -0.65 -12.64
N GLY A 54 -19.46 -0.04 -11.91
CA GLY A 54 -19.73 1.38 -12.00
C GLY A 54 -18.86 2.23 -11.09
N PHE A 55 -19.10 3.54 -11.11
CA PHE A 55 -18.44 4.52 -10.25
C PHE A 55 -19.48 5.35 -9.51
N LEU A 56 -19.27 5.55 -8.22
CA LEU A 56 -20.04 6.54 -7.45
C LEU A 56 -19.34 7.90 -7.55
N LYS A 57 -20.16 8.96 -7.73
CA LYS A 57 -19.64 10.33 -7.91
C LYS A 57 -19.02 10.90 -6.64
N ASN A 58 -19.59 10.60 -5.50
CA ASN A 58 -19.14 11.11 -4.21
C ASN A 58 -17.95 10.33 -3.70
N LYS A 59 -17.01 11.00 -3.06
CA LYS A 59 -15.89 10.39 -2.35
C LYS A 59 -16.29 10.06 -0.92
N ILE A 60 -15.62 9.09 -0.33
CA ILE A 60 -15.71 8.81 1.11
C ILE A 60 -14.44 9.26 1.82
N ASP A 61 -14.58 9.84 2.98
CA ASP A 61 -13.44 10.20 3.81
C ASP A 61 -12.84 8.95 4.44
N HIS A 62 -11.53 8.85 4.35
CA HIS A 62 -10.79 7.69 4.82
C HIS A 62 -9.73 8.11 5.86
N PHE A 63 -10.13 8.11 7.12
CA PHE A 63 -9.26 8.39 8.26
C PHE A 63 -8.51 7.12 8.66
N SER A 64 -7.53 6.76 7.86
CA SER A 64 -6.83 5.48 8.00
C SER A 64 -5.94 5.40 9.24
N TYR A 65 -5.40 6.53 9.68
CA TYR A 65 -4.33 6.54 10.67
C TYR A 65 -4.43 7.76 11.59
N ARG A 66 -4.46 7.48 12.89
CA ARG A 66 -4.46 8.51 13.94
C ARG A 66 -3.07 9.10 14.19
N GLY A 67 -2.00 8.42 13.72
CA GLY A 67 -0.63 8.86 13.95
C GLY A 67 0.39 8.16 13.08
N LEU A 68 1.61 8.71 13.08
CA LEU A 68 2.74 8.23 12.30
C LEU A 68 3.12 6.79 12.65
N ASN A 69 3.11 6.44 13.94
CA ASN A 69 3.50 5.10 14.42
C ASN A 69 2.56 4.01 13.90
N GLN A 70 1.26 4.28 13.88
CA GLN A 70 0.28 3.35 13.34
C GLN A 70 0.48 3.14 11.82
N TYR A 71 0.79 4.22 11.11
CA TYR A 71 1.05 4.16 9.67
C TYR A 71 2.33 3.39 9.36
N THR A 72 3.43 3.68 10.07
CA THR A 72 4.71 2.97 9.88
C THR A 72 4.58 1.49 10.22
N GLY A 73 3.95 1.13 11.33
CA GLY A 73 3.73 -0.27 11.71
C GLY A 73 2.97 -1.05 10.63
N LYS A 74 1.97 -0.42 10.02
CA LYS A 74 1.25 -1.05 8.89
C LYS A 74 2.12 -1.20 7.64
N LEU A 75 2.95 -0.21 7.32
CA LEU A 75 3.90 -0.32 6.21
C LEU A 75 4.92 -1.44 6.44
N ASP A 76 5.42 -1.57 7.67
CA ASP A 76 6.36 -2.62 8.06
C ASP A 76 5.71 -4.01 7.93
N PHE A 77 4.47 -4.16 8.41
CA PHE A 77 3.69 -5.38 8.24
C PHE A 77 3.48 -5.75 6.77
N TYR A 78 3.11 -4.78 5.92
CA TYR A 78 2.97 -5.04 4.48
C TYR A 78 4.31 -5.34 3.81
N ALA A 79 5.41 -4.72 4.23
CA ALA A 79 6.74 -5.04 3.70
C ALA A 79 7.09 -6.51 3.97
N HIS A 80 6.79 -7.02 5.18
CA HIS A 80 6.97 -8.41 5.56
C HIS A 80 6.09 -9.38 4.72
N LEU A 81 4.80 -9.09 4.57
CA LEU A 81 3.91 -9.92 3.73
C LEU A 81 4.37 -9.95 2.26
N GLN A 82 4.75 -8.79 1.70
CA GLN A 82 5.29 -8.71 0.34
C GLN A 82 6.60 -9.46 0.17
N ALA A 83 7.44 -9.51 1.21
CA ALA A 83 8.65 -10.34 1.20
C ALA A 83 8.32 -11.83 1.11
N LYS A 84 7.31 -12.30 1.86
CA LYS A 84 6.80 -13.68 1.77
C LYS A 84 6.27 -13.99 0.37
N GLU A 85 5.48 -13.09 -0.22
CA GLU A 85 5.00 -13.26 -1.60
C GLU A 85 6.14 -13.38 -2.62
N LEU A 86 7.22 -12.59 -2.47
CA LEU A 86 8.39 -12.68 -3.34
C LEU A 86 9.09 -14.04 -3.23
N ILE A 87 9.15 -14.62 -2.03
CA ILE A 87 9.74 -15.94 -1.79
C ILE A 87 8.86 -17.03 -2.37
N GLN A 88 7.54 -17.00 -2.09
CA GLN A 88 6.58 -17.96 -2.65
C GLN A 88 6.59 -17.96 -4.19
N ALA A 89 6.72 -16.77 -4.78
CA ALA A 89 6.84 -16.61 -6.23
C ALA A 89 8.24 -16.93 -6.78
N GLN A 90 9.16 -17.41 -5.95
CA GLN A 90 10.56 -17.75 -6.31
C GLN A 90 11.28 -16.61 -7.06
N LYS A 91 10.94 -15.36 -6.78
CA LYS A 91 11.55 -14.21 -7.46
C LYS A 91 12.99 -14.01 -7.02
N LYS A 92 13.91 -13.99 -8.00
CA LYS A 92 15.32 -13.64 -7.76
C LYS A 92 15.44 -12.13 -7.57
N ILE A 93 15.95 -11.71 -6.41
CA ILE A 93 16.19 -10.29 -6.10
C ILE A 93 17.65 -9.97 -6.39
N HIS A 94 17.89 -9.10 -7.37
CA HIS A 94 19.21 -8.59 -7.71
C HIS A 94 19.57 -7.38 -6.84
N PHE A 95 20.86 -7.09 -6.71
CA PHE A 95 21.38 -5.94 -5.96
C PHE A 95 20.73 -4.61 -6.37
N LEU A 96 20.53 -4.37 -7.66
CA LEU A 96 19.87 -3.18 -8.19
C LEU A 96 18.45 -2.96 -7.65
N HIS A 97 17.69 -4.04 -7.37
CA HIS A 97 16.35 -3.90 -6.81
C HIS A 97 16.35 -3.29 -5.42
N ARG A 98 17.39 -3.53 -4.62
CA ARG A 98 17.49 -3.07 -3.23
C ARG A 98 17.73 -1.58 -3.13
N TRP A 99 18.52 -1.02 -4.05
CA TRP A 99 18.92 0.37 -4.03
C TRP A 99 18.06 1.24 -4.95
N PHE A 100 17.84 0.76 -6.17
CA PHE A 100 17.13 1.55 -7.17
C PHE A 100 15.62 1.67 -6.86
N LYS A 101 14.96 0.57 -6.47
CA LYS A 101 13.52 0.61 -6.25
C LYS A 101 13.06 1.51 -5.11
N PRO A 102 13.73 1.56 -3.93
CA PRO A 102 13.37 2.55 -2.89
C PRO A 102 13.55 3.98 -3.36
N GLY A 103 14.67 4.30 -4.01
CA GLY A 103 14.91 5.63 -4.57
C GLY A 103 13.89 6.02 -5.64
N PHE A 104 13.61 5.10 -6.56
CA PHE A 104 12.55 5.30 -7.56
C PHE A 104 11.16 5.45 -6.93
N ARG A 105 10.87 4.70 -5.86
CA ARG A 105 9.60 4.84 -5.12
C ARG A 105 9.45 6.23 -4.53
N PHE A 106 10.52 6.77 -3.91
CA PHE A 106 10.52 8.14 -3.42
C PHE A 106 10.26 9.13 -4.56
N LEU A 107 11.06 9.05 -5.63
CA LEU A 107 10.94 9.93 -6.78
C LEU A 107 9.55 9.88 -7.40
N ALA A 108 8.99 8.68 -7.54
CA ALA A 108 7.66 8.49 -8.11
C ALA A 108 6.56 9.15 -7.27
N HIS A 109 6.58 8.99 -5.93
CA HIS A 109 5.56 9.60 -5.07
C HIS A 109 5.77 11.11 -4.93
N TYR A 110 7.01 11.56 -4.76
CA TYR A 110 7.29 12.96 -4.47
C TYR A 110 7.29 13.84 -5.72
N MET A 111 8.01 13.44 -6.77
CA MET A 111 8.15 14.24 -8.00
C MET A 111 7.11 13.87 -9.05
N ILE A 112 7.08 12.63 -9.52
CA ILE A 112 6.26 12.23 -10.68
C ILE A 112 4.76 12.37 -10.38
N ARG A 113 4.35 12.07 -9.14
CA ARG A 113 2.95 12.19 -8.70
C ARG A 113 2.66 13.48 -7.93
N PHE A 114 3.56 14.45 -8.03
CA PHE A 114 3.40 15.78 -7.45
C PHE A 114 3.20 15.79 -5.92
N GLY A 115 3.72 14.81 -5.20
CA GLY A 115 3.61 14.74 -3.73
C GLY A 115 4.20 15.94 -3.02
N PHE A 116 5.14 16.68 -3.64
CA PHE A 116 5.71 17.90 -3.10
C PHE A 116 4.66 19.02 -2.92
N LEU A 117 3.52 18.96 -3.64
CA LEU A 117 2.43 19.91 -3.47
C LEU A 117 1.62 19.69 -2.19
N ASP A 118 1.76 18.53 -1.54
CA ASP A 118 1.19 18.26 -0.20
C ASP A 118 2.17 18.66 0.93
N GLY A 119 3.22 19.41 0.62
CA GLY A 119 4.15 19.96 1.60
C GLY A 119 4.93 18.91 2.41
N GLU A 120 5.03 19.11 3.72
CA GLU A 120 5.75 18.22 4.63
C GLU A 120 5.13 16.81 4.70
N GLU A 121 3.80 16.73 4.64
CA GLU A 121 3.07 15.47 4.66
C GLU A 121 3.37 14.63 3.42
N GLY A 122 3.42 15.27 2.24
CA GLY A 122 3.77 14.61 0.98
C GLY A 122 5.21 14.10 0.98
N TYR A 123 6.17 14.89 1.50
CA TYR A 123 7.55 14.45 1.68
C TYR A 123 7.65 13.26 2.64
N THR A 124 6.98 13.36 3.80
CA THR A 124 6.97 12.32 4.82
C THR A 124 6.43 11.00 4.25
N LEU A 125 5.31 11.05 3.54
CA LEU A 125 4.71 9.88 2.92
C LEU A 125 5.62 9.25 1.86
N ALA A 126 6.22 10.05 0.99
CA ALA A 126 7.16 9.57 -0.02
C ALA A 126 8.36 8.86 0.61
N LYS A 127 8.94 9.45 1.68
CA LYS A 127 10.04 8.86 2.46
C LYS A 127 9.65 7.54 3.13
N LEU A 128 8.47 7.47 3.73
CA LEU A 128 7.95 6.25 4.37
C LEU A 128 7.73 5.13 3.37
N HIS A 129 7.18 5.42 2.19
CA HIS A 129 7.00 4.42 1.14
C HIS A 129 8.34 3.93 0.55
N ALA A 130 9.33 4.81 0.43
CA ALA A 130 10.68 4.41 0.05
C ALA A 130 11.32 3.49 1.10
N LYS A 131 11.18 3.84 2.40
CA LYS A 131 11.64 3.00 3.52
C LYS A 131 10.98 1.63 3.50
N ALA A 132 9.66 1.56 3.33
CA ALA A 132 8.92 0.30 3.25
C ALA A 132 9.37 -0.57 2.05
N ALA A 133 9.68 0.06 0.91
CA ALA A 133 10.23 -0.64 -0.23
C ALA A 133 11.63 -1.22 0.05
N HIS A 134 12.48 -0.50 0.79
CA HIS A 134 13.78 -1.03 1.24
C HIS A 134 13.60 -2.17 2.24
N GLN A 135 12.73 -2.01 3.23
CA GLN A 135 12.46 -2.99 4.27
C GLN A 135 11.94 -4.31 3.70
N ARG A 136 11.08 -4.28 2.67
CA ARG A 136 10.63 -5.49 1.97
C ARG A 136 11.78 -6.37 1.50
N TYR A 137 12.88 -5.77 1.00
CA TYR A 137 14.04 -6.53 0.55
C TYR A 137 14.91 -7.02 1.70
N ALA A 138 15.01 -6.24 2.79
CA ALA A 138 15.67 -6.68 4.02
C ALA A 138 14.94 -7.89 4.63
N GLU A 139 13.61 -7.83 4.72
CA GLU A 139 12.77 -8.94 5.18
C GLU A 139 12.92 -10.19 4.27
N TYR A 140 12.93 -10.00 2.96
CA TYR A 140 13.17 -11.10 2.01
C TYR A 140 14.48 -11.84 2.31
N ASP A 141 15.56 -11.11 2.60
CA ASP A 141 16.86 -11.73 2.92
C ASP A 141 16.85 -12.45 4.26
N LEU A 142 16.21 -11.86 5.27
CA LEU A 142 16.08 -12.46 6.58
C LEU A 142 15.32 -13.79 6.50
N ILE A 143 14.17 -13.81 5.85
CA ILE A 143 13.35 -15.01 5.71
C ILE A 143 14.09 -16.06 4.88
N LYS A 144 14.73 -15.67 3.77
CA LYS A 144 15.47 -16.59 2.90
C LYS A 144 16.65 -17.26 3.62
N ASN A 145 17.29 -16.54 4.55
CA ASN A 145 18.43 -17.03 5.33
C ASN A 145 18.00 -17.75 6.63
N GLY A 146 16.72 -18.08 6.79
CA GLY A 146 16.19 -18.78 7.98
C GLY A 146 16.18 -17.96 9.26
N ARG A 147 16.35 -16.64 9.17
CA ARG A 147 16.25 -15.71 10.30
C ARG A 147 14.85 -15.11 10.31
N SER A 148 13.91 -15.72 11.05
CA SER A 148 12.60 -15.08 11.27
C SER A 148 12.79 -13.89 12.21
N VAL A 149 12.43 -12.69 11.75
CA VAL A 149 12.19 -11.59 12.69
C VAL A 149 10.85 -11.90 13.37
N GLN A 150 10.84 -11.98 14.68
CA GLN A 150 9.64 -12.12 15.51
C GLN A 150 8.67 -10.96 15.22
N THR A 151 7.77 -11.17 14.29
CA THR A 151 6.68 -10.23 13.98
C THR A 151 5.47 -10.46 14.88
N ASP A 152 5.59 -11.34 15.89
CA ASP A 152 4.52 -11.64 16.85
C ASP A 152 4.18 -10.48 17.80
N ARG A 153 4.87 -9.34 17.70
CA ARG A 153 4.64 -8.16 18.56
C ARG A 153 3.57 -7.18 18.06
N ILE A 154 2.95 -7.41 16.91
CA ILE A 154 2.05 -6.41 16.31
C ILE A 154 0.57 -6.82 16.43
N LEU A 155 0.28 -8.01 16.95
CA LEU A 155 -1.10 -8.53 17.07
C LEU A 155 -1.65 -8.51 18.52
N ASN A 156 -0.96 -7.86 19.47
CA ASN A 156 -1.48 -7.60 20.82
C ASN A 156 -1.71 -6.10 21.05
#